data_7f6f8b819adbabecf9edf2e3875d01c9
#
_entry.id   7f6f8b819adbabecf9edf2e3875d01c9
#
_cell.length_a   1.000
_cell.length_b   1.000
_cell.length_c   1.000
_cell.angle_alpha   90.00
_cell.angle_beta   90.00
_cell.angle_gamma   90.00
#
_symmetry.space_group_name_H-M   'P 1'
#
loop_
_entity.id
_entity.type
_entity.pdbx_description
1 polymer ?
#
loop_
_entity_poly.entity_id
_entity_poly.type
_entity_poly.pdbx_seq_one_letter_code
_entity_poly.pdbx_strand_id
1 'polypeptide(L)'
;GGENGMYSEMTYFNGVQEKVEDMLKLIDKWGGPETYPHMAAGWAVALDAPFGWMKQVGSDFGGTRNGMVVSWPKGIKAKNEIRTQFSHVIDVAPTVLQAARLPEPKMVNGIKQIPIEGKSLVYSFDDGKAKERHTTQYFEISGNRAIYHDGWFARTIHRAPWESKPRRPLSDNSAWELFDVRSDFSLANDLAVKHPKKLAELQKLYLTEAGKYHVLPMDDRVFERLDGAAVGRPDLMRGRTSITLSEGMTGMMEAVFPNVKNRSKTITAEIEVPASGGNGTVIAQGGRFGGWSLYVKDGMPGYDYNFLGLQRTTIASTKKLGAGKAEVRFQFDYDGGGPAKGGTGTLFVNGEKVAEGRIPA
;
A
#
# COMPACT_ATOMS: atom_id res chain seq x y z
N GLY A 1 1.71 9.56 11.11
CA GLY A 1 2.43 10.79 11.16
C GLY A 1 3.19 11.12 12.44
N GLY A 2 3.24 10.23 13.46
CA GLY A 2 3.90 10.56 14.73
C GLY A 2 3.14 11.59 15.57
N GLU A 3 3.75 12.01 16.68
CA GLU A 3 3.14 12.94 17.64
C GLU A 3 2.84 14.30 17.02
N ASN A 4 3.82 14.87 16.33
CA ASN A 4 3.75 16.21 15.77
C ASN A 4 3.26 16.25 14.30
N GLY A 5 2.98 15.11 13.70
CA GLY A 5 2.83 14.99 12.25
C GLY A 5 4.18 15.05 11.54
N MET A 6 4.16 15.27 10.24
CA MET A 6 5.36 15.50 9.44
C MET A 6 5.02 16.28 8.17
N TYR A 7 5.98 17.06 7.71
CA TYR A 7 5.88 17.83 6.48
C TYR A 7 6.13 16.95 5.25
N SER A 8 7.07 16.00 5.35
CA SER A 8 7.37 15.05 4.29
C SER A 8 7.66 13.66 4.84
N GLU A 9 6.85 12.67 4.46
CA GLU A 9 7.09 11.28 4.82
C GLU A 9 8.45 10.76 4.31
N MET A 10 8.97 11.34 3.24
CA MET A 10 10.27 10.93 2.69
C MET A 10 11.44 11.30 3.59
N THR A 11 11.36 12.44 4.29
CA THR A 11 12.34 12.82 5.33
C THR A 11 12.34 11.79 6.45
N TYR A 12 11.16 11.40 6.91
CA TYR A 12 11.02 10.39 7.95
C TYR A 12 11.59 9.03 7.55
N PHE A 13 11.27 8.52 6.33
CA PHE A 13 11.80 7.25 5.85
C PHE A 13 13.33 7.26 5.65
N ASN A 14 13.93 8.42 5.58
CA ASN A 14 15.38 8.57 5.51
C ASN A 14 16.03 8.85 6.88
N GLY A 15 15.29 8.67 7.96
CA GLY A 15 15.80 8.84 9.33
C GLY A 15 15.99 10.30 9.73
N VAL A 16 15.48 11.26 8.95
CA VAL A 16 15.53 12.67 9.30
C VAL A 16 14.27 13.04 10.08
N GLN A 17 14.46 13.42 11.33
CA GLN A 17 13.37 13.92 12.16
C GLN A 17 13.15 15.40 11.91
N GLU A 18 11.97 15.75 11.43
CA GLU A 18 11.58 17.15 11.22
C GLU A 18 11.28 17.83 12.56
N LYS A 19 11.78 19.05 12.71
CA LYS A 19 11.48 19.89 13.88
C LYS A 19 10.23 20.72 13.64
N VAL A 20 9.43 20.92 14.68
CA VAL A 20 8.17 21.69 14.60
C VAL A 20 8.44 23.11 14.07
N GLU A 21 9.53 23.74 14.52
CA GLU A 21 9.92 25.10 14.10
C GLU A 21 10.20 25.20 12.60
N ASP A 22 10.72 24.14 12.00
CA ASP A 22 10.99 24.09 10.55
C ASP A 22 9.71 23.78 9.77
N MET A 23 8.85 22.91 10.30
CA MET A 23 7.54 22.66 9.70
C MET A 23 6.64 23.90 9.68
N LEU A 24 6.67 24.72 10.75
CA LEU A 24 5.90 25.95 10.82
C LEU A 24 6.30 26.99 9.76
N LYS A 25 7.57 27.06 9.36
CA LYS A 25 8.02 27.93 8.28
C LYS A 25 7.43 27.57 6.91
N LEU A 26 6.92 26.37 6.79
CA LEU A 26 6.40 25.80 5.54
C LEU A 26 4.88 25.59 5.58
N ILE A 27 4.20 26.18 6.58
CA ILE A 27 2.77 25.92 6.82
C ILE A 27 1.90 26.28 5.60
N ASP A 28 2.21 27.34 4.90
CA ASP A 28 1.49 27.78 3.71
C ASP A 28 1.66 26.85 2.50
N LYS A 29 2.67 25.97 2.55
CA LYS A 29 2.92 24.96 1.52
C LYS A 29 2.33 23.60 1.85
N TRP A 30 1.78 23.44 3.05
CA TRP A 30 1.26 22.18 3.54
C TRP A 30 0.05 21.74 2.71
N GLY A 31 0.12 20.51 2.20
CA GLY A 31 -0.89 19.99 1.28
C GLY A 31 -0.72 20.41 -0.18
N GLY A 32 0.24 21.29 -0.47
CA GLY A 32 0.62 21.65 -1.83
C GLY A 32 1.49 20.58 -2.53
N PRO A 33 1.85 20.80 -3.80
CA PRO A 33 2.61 19.82 -4.58
C PRO A 33 4.05 19.60 -4.12
N GLU A 34 4.55 20.44 -3.21
CA GLU A 34 5.91 20.37 -2.66
C GLU A 34 5.97 19.51 -1.38
N THR A 35 4.82 19.11 -0.84
CA THR A 35 4.74 18.47 0.46
C THR A 35 4.05 17.10 0.42
N TYR A 36 4.40 16.23 1.38
CA TYR A 36 3.75 14.93 1.62
C TYR A 36 3.42 14.80 3.10
N PRO A 37 2.51 15.63 3.61
CA PRO A 37 2.28 15.75 5.03
C PRO A 37 1.57 14.52 5.60
N HIS A 38 1.91 14.19 6.83
CA HIS A 38 1.11 13.31 7.66
C HIS A 38 0.49 14.08 8.81
N MET A 39 -0.77 13.75 9.11
CA MET A 39 -1.50 14.31 10.23
C MET A 39 -0.85 13.91 11.55
N ALA A 40 -0.79 14.84 12.50
CA ALA A 40 -0.37 14.54 13.86
C ALA A 40 -1.33 13.57 14.55
N ALA A 41 -0.82 12.70 15.42
CA ALA A 41 -1.60 11.64 16.07
C ALA A 41 -2.80 12.19 16.85
N GLY A 42 -2.64 13.34 17.53
CA GLY A 42 -3.73 13.98 18.26
C GLY A 42 -4.90 14.39 17.37
N TRP A 43 -4.65 14.87 16.16
CA TRP A 43 -5.70 15.19 15.20
C TRP A 43 -6.37 13.93 14.65
N ALA A 44 -5.60 12.84 14.42
CA ALA A 44 -6.18 11.56 14.00
C ALA A 44 -7.18 11.06 15.05
N VAL A 45 -6.81 11.08 16.34
CA VAL A 45 -7.72 10.70 17.44
C VAL A 45 -8.94 11.62 17.52
N ALA A 46 -8.75 12.93 17.38
CA ALA A 46 -9.86 13.90 17.46
C ALA A 46 -10.87 13.72 16.32
N LEU A 47 -10.40 13.41 15.12
CA LEU A 47 -11.27 13.22 13.96
C LEU A 47 -11.93 11.83 13.92
N ASP A 48 -11.36 10.83 14.58
CA ASP A 48 -11.94 9.50 14.72
C ASP A 48 -12.96 9.41 15.87
N ALA A 49 -12.99 10.40 16.77
CA ALA A 49 -13.93 10.41 17.89
C ALA A 49 -15.40 10.25 17.42
N PRO A 50 -16.24 9.48 18.13
CA PRO A 50 -16.05 8.92 19.46
C PRO A 50 -15.38 7.53 19.48
N PHE A 51 -14.80 7.08 18.38
CA PHE A 51 -14.19 5.77 18.30
C PHE A 51 -12.77 5.76 18.92
N GLY A 52 -12.39 4.64 19.51
CA GLY A 52 -11.04 4.43 20.00
C GLY A 52 -10.08 4.07 18.86
N TRP A 53 -8.79 4.30 19.13
CA TRP A 53 -7.71 3.96 18.21
C TRP A 53 -7.76 4.70 16.86
N MET A 54 -7.02 4.20 15.87
CA MET A 54 -6.86 4.84 14.56
C MET A 54 -6.34 3.84 13.52
N LYS A 55 -5.96 4.30 12.34
CA LYS A 55 -5.32 3.53 11.27
C LYS A 55 -4.30 2.52 11.80
N GLN A 56 -4.28 1.30 11.24
CA GLN A 56 -3.49 0.13 11.61
C GLN A 56 -4.00 -0.65 12.84
N VAL A 57 -5.02 -0.18 13.52
CA VAL A 57 -5.69 -0.96 14.57
C VAL A 57 -7.02 -1.48 14.01
N GLY A 58 -6.93 -2.51 13.16
CA GLY A 58 -8.09 -3.09 12.48
C GLY A 58 -9.11 -3.77 13.42
N SER A 59 -8.78 -3.87 14.70
CA SER A 59 -9.64 -4.42 15.74
C SER A 59 -10.43 -3.37 16.51
N ASP A 60 -10.42 -2.10 16.05
CA ASP A 60 -11.23 -1.04 16.65
C ASP A 60 -11.89 -0.17 15.59
N PHE A 61 -12.95 0.54 15.98
CA PHE A 61 -13.72 1.34 15.06
C PHE A 61 -13.00 2.60 14.55
N GLY A 62 -12.10 3.21 15.31
CA GLY A 62 -11.23 4.28 14.79
C GLY A 62 -10.28 3.81 13.69
N GLY A 63 -9.99 2.51 13.63
CA GLY A 63 -9.20 1.90 12.55
C GLY A 63 -10.01 1.38 11.37
N THR A 64 -11.33 1.18 11.52
CA THR A 64 -12.14 0.46 10.52
C THR A 64 -13.47 1.10 10.16
N ARG A 65 -14.10 1.89 11.05
CA ARG A 65 -15.42 2.44 10.80
C ARG A 65 -15.35 3.76 10.05
N ASN A 66 -15.84 3.75 8.81
CA ASN A 66 -15.89 4.91 7.94
C ASN A 66 -17.33 5.23 7.56
N GLY A 67 -17.67 6.50 7.49
CA GLY A 67 -18.95 6.94 6.94
C GLY A 67 -18.99 6.69 5.43
N MET A 68 -20.15 6.25 4.93
CA MET A 68 -20.40 6.10 3.50
C MET A 68 -21.65 6.85 3.11
N VAL A 69 -21.60 7.62 2.03
CA VAL A 69 -22.75 8.28 1.42
C VAL A 69 -23.02 7.66 0.07
N VAL A 70 -24.27 7.27 -0.17
CA VAL A 70 -24.71 6.72 -1.44
C VAL A 70 -25.73 7.69 -2.06
N SER A 71 -25.45 8.13 -3.30
CA SER A 71 -26.36 8.96 -4.10
C SER A 71 -26.65 8.27 -5.41
N TRP A 72 -27.92 7.92 -5.60
CA TRP A 72 -28.40 7.30 -6.84
C TRP A 72 -29.84 7.78 -7.13
N PRO A 73 -30.00 9.00 -7.69
CA PRO A 73 -31.31 9.64 -7.85
C PRO A 73 -32.36 8.82 -8.62
N LYS A 74 -31.93 7.97 -9.55
CA LYS A 74 -32.81 7.10 -10.33
C LYS A 74 -33.18 5.79 -9.62
N GLY A 75 -32.46 5.39 -8.60
CA GLY A 75 -32.61 4.08 -7.96
C GLY A 75 -32.97 4.12 -6.48
N ILE A 76 -32.79 5.25 -5.79
CA ILE A 76 -33.09 5.43 -4.35
C ILE A 76 -34.18 6.48 -4.21
N LYS A 77 -35.29 6.11 -3.58
CA LYS A 77 -36.41 7.00 -3.30
C LYS A 77 -36.25 7.70 -1.95
N ALA A 78 -35.68 7.00 -0.98
CA ALA A 78 -35.38 7.54 0.36
C ALA A 78 -34.39 8.72 0.27
N LYS A 79 -34.61 9.76 1.08
CA LYS A 79 -33.76 10.95 1.12
C LYS A 79 -33.42 11.31 2.55
N ASN A 80 -32.15 11.67 2.77
CA ASN A 80 -31.67 12.12 4.08
C ASN A 80 -31.90 11.10 5.22
N GLU A 81 -31.79 9.82 4.90
CA GLU A 81 -31.97 8.75 5.87
C GLU A 81 -30.67 8.03 6.16
N ILE A 82 -30.50 7.63 7.41
CA ILE A 82 -29.35 6.82 7.86
C ILE A 82 -29.68 5.34 7.73
N ARG A 83 -28.68 4.54 7.37
CA ARG A 83 -28.71 3.08 7.41
C ARG A 83 -27.75 2.59 8.49
N THR A 84 -28.23 1.68 9.33
CA THR A 84 -27.49 1.17 10.50
C THR A 84 -27.13 -0.32 10.37
N GLN A 85 -27.52 -0.95 9.28
CA GLN A 85 -27.14 -2.33 8.98
C GLN A 85 -25.61 -2.44 8.89
N PHE A 86 -25.04 -3.48 9.47
CA PHE A 86 -23.62 -3.73 9.33
C PHE A 86 -23.25 -3.86 7.84
N SER A 87 -22.16 -3.24 7.47
CA SER A 87 -21.60 -3.31 6.13
C SER A 87 -20.07 -3.25 6.18
N HIS A 88 -19.45 -3.77 5.14
CA HIS A 88 -18.00 -3.78 4.98
C HIS A 88 -17.64 -3.27 3.58
N VAL A 89 -16.39 -2.79 3.38
CA VAL A 89 -15.95 -2.27 2.08
C VAL A 89 -16.11 -3.27 0.93
N ILE A 90 -16.04 -4.58 1.23
CA ILE A 90 -16.28 -5.63 0.22
C ILE A 90 -17.70 -5.66 -0.32
N ASP A 91 -18.66 -5.03 0.36
CA ASP A 91 -20.06 -4.95 -0.05
C ASP A 91 -20.29 -3.91 -1.16
N VAL A 92 -19.34 -3.01 -1.38
CA VAL A 92 -19.46 -1.95 -2.39
C VAL A 92 -19.48 -2.54 -3.80
N ALA A 93 -18.57 -3.46 -4.13
CA ALA A 93 -18.51 -4.05 -5.47
C ALA A 93 -19.79 -4.77 -5.88
N PRO A 94 -20.37 -5.70 -5.09
CA PRO A 94 -21.63 -6.37 -5.46
C PRO A 94 -22.81 -5.39 -5.46
N THR A 95 -22.78 -4.30 -4.67
CA THR A 95 -23.79 -3.24 -4.71
C THR A 95 -23.77 -2.52 -6.05
N VAL A 96 -22.59 -2.14 -6.53
CA VAL A 96 -22.43 -1.48 -7.84
C VAL A 96 -22.87 -2.40 -8.97
N LEU A 97 -22.45 -3.68 -8.94
CA LEU A 97 -22.86 -4.65 -9.95
C LEU A 97 -24.38 -4.82 -9.99
N GLN A 98 -25.03 -4.95 -8.84
CA GLN A 98 -26.49 -5.07 -8.78
C GLN A 98 -27.20 -3.79 -9.25
N ALA A 99 -26.72 -2.61 -8.86
CA ALA A 99 -27.28 -1.34 -9.28
C ALA A 99 -27.16 -1.14 -10.80
N ALA A 100 -26.02 -1.56 -11.37
CA ALA A 100 -25.77 -1.54 -12.80
C ALA A 100 -26.45 -2.69 -13.58
N ARG A 101 -27.08 -3.64 -12.89
CA ARG A 101 -27.66 -4.88 -13.47
C ARG A 101 -26.62 -5.72 -14.21
N LEU A 102 -25.39 -5.73 -13.74
CA LEU A 102 -24.31 -6.53 -14.28
C LEU A 102 -24.12 -7.81 -13.43
N PRO A 103 -23.86 -8.94 -14.06
CA PRO A 103 -23.52 -10.16 -13.35
C PRO A 103 -22.11 -10.06 -12.75
N GLU A 104 -21.88 -10.83 -11.68
CA GLU A 104 -20.53 -11.03 -11.16
C GLU A 104 -19.66 -11.72 -12.22
N PRO A 105 -18.47 -11.18 -12.54
CA PRO A 105 -17.60 -11.76 -13.55
C PRO A 105 -16.96 -13.06 -13.01
N LYS A 106 -17.19 -14.18 -13.71
CA LYS A 106 -16.56 -15.47 -13.38
C LYS A 106 -15.20 -15.64 -14.03
N MET A 107 -14.98 -14.96 -15.14
CA MET A 107 -13.75 -14.98 -15.92
C MET A 107 -13.43 -13.55 -16.38
N VAL A 108 -12.16 -13.14 -16.25
CA VAL A 108 -11.64 -11.87 -16.79
C VAL A 108 -10.35 -12.17 -17.53
N ASN A 109 -10.29 -11.83 -18.82
CA ASN A 109 -9.12 -12.08 -19.68
C ASN A 109 -8.59 -13.53 -19.60
N GLY A 110 -9.51 -14.51 -19.57
CA GLY A 110 -9.15 -15.93 -19.48
C GLY A 110 -8.80 -16.42 -18.07
N ILE A 111 -8.81 -15.55 -17.06
CA ILE A 111 -8.47 -15.90 -15.66
C ILE A 111 -9.76 -16.07 -14.86
N LYS A 112 -9.90 -17.23 -14.22
CA LYS A 112 -11.02 -17.50 -13.29
C LYS A 112 -10.94 -16.57 -12.08
N GLN A 113 -12.04 -15.89 -11.79
CA GLN A 113 -12.13 -14.97 -10.65
C GLN A 113 -12.51 -15.70 -9.36
N ILE A 114 -12.00 -15.20 -8.23
CA ILE A 114 -12.46 -15.59 -6.91
C ILE A 114 -13.83 -14.93 -6.69
N PRO A 115 -14.86 -15.66 -6.18
CA PRO A 115 -16.17 -15.08 -5.92
C PRO A 115 -16.10 -13.88 -4.97
N ILE A 116 -16.97 -12.89 -5.20
CA ILE A 116 -17.11 -11.73 -4.33
C ILE A 116 -17.81 -12.18 -3.04
N GLU A 117 -17.16 -12.01 -1.90
CA GLU A 117 -17.70 -12.42 -0.58
C GLU A 117 -18.70 -11.39 -0.02
N GLY A 118 -18.65 -10.14 -0.48
CA GLY A 118 -19.53 -9.07 -0.03
C GLY A 118 -21.01 -9.29 -0.30
N LYS A 119 -21.85 -8.54 0.39
CA LYS A 119 -23.32 -8.56 0.27
C LYS A 119 -23.82 -7.22 -0.25
N SER A 120 -24.51 -7.24 -1.40
CA SER A 120 -25.06 -6.00 -1.95
C SER A 120 -25.97 -5.28 -0.95
N LEU A 121 -25.79 -3.96 -0.81
CA LEU A 121 -26.54 -3.07 0.07
C LEU A 121 -27.85 -2.54 -0.53
N VAL A 122 -28.13 -2.85 -1.81
CA VAL A 122 -29.34 -2.36 -2.51
C VAL A 122 -30.62 -2.69 -1.73
N TYR A 123 -30.67 -3.79 -1.00
CA TYR A 123 -31.82 -4.19 -0.17
C TYR A 123 -32.21 -3.17 0.91
N SER A 124 -31.24 -2.36 1.38
CA SER A 124 -31.47 -1.38 2.45
C SER A 124 -31.73 0.03 1.91
N PHE A 125 -31.58 0.30 0.63
CA PHE A 125 -31.61 1.65 0.09
C PHE A 125 -32.93 2.36 0.34
N ASP A 126 -34.07 1.67 0.18
CA ASP A 126 -35.40 2.22 0.43
C ASP A 126 -36.07 1.58 1.66
N ASP A 127 -35.37 0.75 2.42
CA ASP A 127 -35.85 0.11 3.65
C ASP A 127 -34.82 0.20 4.78
N GLY A 128 -34.92 1.24 5.60
CA GLY A 128 -34.05 1.44 6.75
C GLY A 128 -34.22 0.39 7.87
N LYS A 129 -35.30 -0.40 7.84
CA LYS A 129 -35.57 -1.47 8.80
C LYS A 129 -35.25 -2.87 8.25
N ALA A 130 -34.79 -2.96 7.01
CA ALA A 130 -34.40 -4.23 6.43
C ALA A 130 -33.38 -4.96 7.32
N LYS A 131 -33.57 -6.27 7.49
CA LYS A 131 -32.61 -7.09 8.24
C LYS A 131 -31.26 -7.06 7.52
N GLU A 132 -30.18 -6.89 8.29
CA GLU A 132 -28.83 -6.94 7.72
C GLU A 132 -28.53 -8.30 7.06
N ARG A 133 -27.76 -8.25 5.98
CA ARG A 133 -27.38 -9.44 5.20
C ARG A 133 -25.91 -9.80 5.37
N HIS A 134 -25.08 -8.88 5.83
CA HIS A 134 -23.68 -9.12 6.16
C HIS A 134 -23.57 -9.31 7.67
N THR A 135 -23.65 -10.54 8.11
CA THR A 135 -23.81 -10.88 9.53
C THR A 135 -22.52 -11.32 10.21
N THR A 136 -21.45 -11.57 9.45
CA THR A 136 -20.16 -12.03 10.00
C THR A 136 -19.01 -11.41 9.24
N GLN A 137 -18.09 -10.74 9.97
CA GLN A 137 -16.86 -10.17 9.40
C GLN A 137 -15.71 -10.29 10.40
N TYR A 138 -14.61 -10.90 9.97
CA TYR A 138 -13.36 -10.88 10.72
C TYR A 138 -12.52 -9.67 10.31
N PHE A 139 -11.64 -9.24 11.21
CA PHE A 139 -10.64 -8.21 10.98
C PHE A 139 -9.30 -8.69 11.51
N GLU A 140 -8.23 -8.46 10.77
CA GLU A 140 -6.87 -8.72 11.22
C GLU A 140 -5.87 -7.80 10.53
N ILE A 141 -4.98 -7.21 11.32
CA ILE A 141 -3.79 -6.54 10.84
C ILE A 141 -2.69 -6.59 11.90
N SER A 142 -1.55 -7.23 11.57
CA SER A 142 -0.37 -7.32 12.43
C SER A 142 -0.67 -7.80 13.86
N GLY A 143 -1.60 -8.75 13.99
CA GLY A 143 -2.03 -9.32 15.26
C GLY A 143 -3.20 -8.61 15.94
N ASN A 144 -3.54 -7.38 15.56
CA ASN A 144 -4.78 -6.72 15.96
C ASN A 144 -5.95 -7.44 15.29
N ARG A 145 -6.81 -8.07 16.06
CA ARG A 145 -7.85 -8.96 15.53
C ARG A 145 -9.22 -8.76 16.18
N ALA A 146 -10.25 -8.86 15.37
CA ALA A 146 -11.63 -8.76 15.82
C ALA A 146 -12.57 -9.60 14.95
N ILE A 147 -13.77 -9.83 15.47
CA ILE A 147 -14.88 -10.48 14.77
C ILE A 147 -16.18 -9.74 15.08
N TYR A 148 -16.92 -9.41 14.04
CA TYR A 148 -18.33 -9.00 14.14
C TYR A 148 -19.20 -10.21 13.84
N HIS A 149 -20.26 -10.40 14.64
CA HIS A 149 -21.30 -11.39 14.36
C HIS A 149 -22.63 -10.98 14.98
N ASP A 150 -23.64 -10.79 14.12
CA ASP A 150 -25.06 -10.49 14.53
C ASP A 150 -25.15 -9.43 15.64
N GLY A 151 -24.50 -8.28 15.45
CA GLY A 151 -24.54 -7.16 16.39
C GLY A 151 -23.56 -7.29 17.57
N TRP A 152 -22.83 -8.35 17.70
CA TRP A 152 -21.76 -8.52 18.68
C TRP A 152 -20.40 -8.28 18.04
N PHE A 153 -19.51 -7.63 18.78
CA PHE A 153 -18.13 -7.37 18.35
C PHE A 153 -17.17 -7.82 19.44
N ALA A 154 -16.28 -8.76 19.12
CA ALA A 154 -15.21 -9.19 20.00
C ALA A 154 -13.86 -8.79 19.41
N ARG A 155 -12.95 -8.27 20.23
CA ARG A 155 -11.66 -7.78 19.75
C ARG A 155 -10.51 -8.02 20.72
N THR A 156 -9.29 -7.90 20.22
CA THR A 156 -8.09 -7.71 21.04
C THR A 156 -7.12 -6.75 20.37
N ILE A 157 -6.49 -5.88 21.16
CA ILE A 157 -5.46 -4.97 20.71
C ILE A 157 -4.11 -5.61 21.01
N HIS A 158 -3.42 -6.01 19.97
CA HIS A 158 -2.12 -6.67 20.06
C HIS A 158 -0.98 -5.66 20.14
N ARG A 159 -1.04 -4.62 19.30
CA ARG A 159 -0.01 -3.59 19.21
C ARG A 159 -0.57 -2.27 18.68
N ALA A 160 -0.15 -1.15 19.27
CA ALA A 160 -0.37 0.17 18.69
C ALA A 160 0.62 0.43 17.54
N PRO A 161 0.29 1.31 16.57
CA PRO A 161 1.16 1.60 15.42
C PRO A 161 2.56 2.14 15.78
N TRP A 162 2.70 2.78 16.92
CA TRP A 162 3.97 3.36 17.42
C TRP A 162 4.75 2.42 18.35
N GLU A 163 4.18 1.27 18.72
CA GLU A 163 4.86 0.30 19.56
C GLU A 163 5.80 -0.57 18.73
N SER A 164 7.07 -0.64 19.10
CA SER A 164 8.06 -1.49 18.41
C SER A 164 7.91 -2.98 18.74
N LYS A 165 7.26 -3.29 19.87
CA LYS A 165 7.03 -4.66 20.33
C LYS A 165 5.54 -4.87 20.61
N PRO A 166 5.02 -6.08 20.40
CA PRO A 166 3.67 -6.40 20.78
C PRO A 166 3.51 -6.36 22.31
N ARG A 167 2.31 -6.04 22.77
CA ARG A 167 1.97 -6.00 24.19
C ARG A 167 1.94 -7.40 24.81
N ARG A 168 1.64 -8.41 24.00
CA ARG A 168 1.46 -9.82 24.41
C ARG A 168 1.81 -10.75 23.27
N PRO A 169 2.13 -12.02 23.55
CA PRO A 169 2.25 -13.02 22.49
C PRO A 169 0.95 -13.17 21.69
N LEU A 170 1.04 -13.50 20.40
CA LEU A 170 -0.14 -13.78 19.55
C LEU A 170 -1.04 -14.91 20.08
N SER A 171 -0.45 -15.84 20.81
CA SER A 171 -1.16 -16.96 21.46
C SER A 171 -1.99 -16.55 22.68
N ASP A 172 -1.75 -15.36 23.23
CA ASP A 172 -2.50 -14.88 24.40
C ASP A 172 -3.90 -14.42 24.01
N ASN A 173 -4.89 -15.16 24.45
CA ASN A 173 -6.31 -14.86 24.24
C ASN A 173 -6.99 -14.26 25.50
N SER A 174 -6.23 -13.90 26.55
CA SER A 174 -6.81 -13.39 27.79
C SER A 174 -7.30 -11.94 27.71
N ALA A 175 -6.88 -11.19 26.69
CA ALA A 175 -7.14 -9.77 26.54
C ALA A 175 -8.23 -9.43 25.51
N TRP A 176 -9.16 -10.32 25.28
CA TRP A 176 -10.30 -10.03 24.44
C TRP A 176 -11.38 -9.25 25.20
N GLU A 177 -11.94 -8.26 24.52
CA GLU A 177 -13.09 -7.46 24.96
C GLU A 177 -14.31 -7.81 24.10
N LEU A 178 -15.50 -7.60 24.65
CA LEU A 178 -16.78 -7.93 24.00
C LEU A 178 -17.74 -6.75 24.06
N PHE A 179 -18.39 -6.43 22.95
CA PHE A 179 -19.32 -5.31 22.84
C PHE A 179 -20.61 -5.71 22.12
N ASP A 180 -21.75 -5.13 22.53
CA ASP A 180 -23.00 -5.17 21.78
C ASP A 180 -23.14 -3.86 21.00
N VAL A 181 -22.80 -3.87 19.72
CA VAL A 181 -22.73 -2.67 18.87
C VAL A 181 -24.11 -2.09 18.51
N ARG A 182 -25.18 -2.79 18.83
CA ARG A 182 -26.57 -2.28 18.68
C ARG A 182 -26.91 -1.23 19.74
N SER A 183 -26.27 -1.31 20.89
CA SER A 183 -26.47 -0.40 22.03
C SER A 183 -25.22 0.41 22.38
N ASP A 184 -24.04 -0.03 21.93
CA ASP A 184 -22.75 0.62 22.19
C ASP A 184 -22.06 0.99 20.87
N PHE A 185 -22.35 2.20 20.40
CA PHE A 185 -21.85 2.73 19.12
C PHE A 185 -20.32 2.88 19.08
N SER A 186 -19.69 3.14 20.22
CA SER A 186 -18.28 3.54 20.33
C SER A 186 -17.38 2.48 20.97
N LEU A 187 -17.89 1.29 21.29
CA LEU A 187 -17.17 0.24 22.01
C LEU A 187 -16.61 0.70 23.36
N ALA A 188 -17.46 1.40 24.13
CA ALA A 188 -17.10 1.96 25.44
C ALA A 188 -17.32 0.99 26.61
N ASN A 189 -18.21 0.02 26.45
CA ASN A 189 -18.66 -0.85 27.54
C ASN A 189 -18.26 -2.32 27.27
N ASP A 190 -17.14 -2.73 27.84
CA ASP A 190 -16.71 -4.14 27.73
C ASP A 190 -17.63 -5.07 28.52
N LEU A 191 -18.22 -6.03 27.82
CA LEU A 191 -19.15 -7.02 28.34
C LEU A 191 -18.51 -8.40 28.51
N ALA A 192 -17.19 -8.56 28.32
CA ALA A 192 -16.49 -9.85 28.34
C ALA A 192 -16.75 -10.62 29.64
N VAL A 193 -16.63 -9.96 30.78
CA VAL A 193 -16.88 -10.55 32.11
C VAL A 193 -18.35 -10.94 32.31
N LYS A 194 -19.29 -10.14 31.75
CA LYS A 194 -20.74 -10.39 31.88
C LYS A 194 -21.22 -11.52 30.96
N HIS A 195 -20.58 -11.69 29.81
CA HIS A 195 -21.01 -12.64 28.78
C HIS A 195 -19.86 -13.55 28.31
N PRO A 196 -19.19 -14.31 29.22
CA PRO A 196 -18.01 -15.11 28.88
C PRO A 196 -18.30 -16.20 27.84
N LYS A 197 -19.51 -16.76 27.84
CA LYS A 197 -19.92 -17.76 26.84
C LYS A 197 -20.01 -17.17 25.44
N LYS A 198 -20.55 -15.94 25.31
CA LYS A 198 -20.63 -15.22 24.03
C LYS A 198 -19.23 -14.86 23.53
N LEU A 199 -18.35 -14.42 24.41
CA LEU A 199 -16.96 -14.15 24.06
C LEU A 199 -16.27 -15.41 23.51
N ALA A 200 -16.39 -16.55 24.20
CA ALA A 200 -15.79 -17.81 23.76
C ALA A 200 -16.35 -18.28 22.39
N GLU A 201 -17.66 -18.10 22.16
CA GLU A 201 -18.30 -18.36 20.86
C GLU A 201 -17.65 -17.51 19.74
N LEU A 202 -17.49 -16.22 19.96
CA LEU A 202 -16.92 -15.31 18.97
C LEU A 202 -15.43 -15.55 18.74
N GLN A 203 -14.66 -15.87 19.77
CA GLN A 203 -13.26 -16.27 19.61
C GLN A 203 -13.13 -17.54 18.73
N LYS A 204 -14.00 -18.52 18.94
CA LYS A 204 -14.04 -19.72 18.10
C LYS A 204 -14.44 -19.40 16.66
N LEU A 205 -15.45 -18.54 16.48
CA LEU A 205 -15.87 -18.09 15.15
C LEU A 205 -14.73 -17.34 14.43
N TYR A 206 -14.00 -16.46 15.14
CA TYR A 206 -12.83 -15.80 14.57
C TYR A 206 -11.81 -16.81 14.02
N LEU A 207 -11.48 -17.84 14.77
CA LEU A 207 -10.54 -18.88 14.33
C LEU A 207 -11.06 -19.64 13.10
N THR A 208 -12.37 -19.89 13.04
CA THR A 208 -13.01 -20.53 11.88
C THR A 208 -12.86 -19.66 10.62
N GLU A 209 -13.19 -18.38 10.72
CA GLU A 209 -13.05 -17.43 9.60
C GLU A 209 -11.56 -17.21 9.23
N ALA A 210 -10.69 -17.09 10.22
CA ALA A 210 -9.25 -16.94 10.01
C ALA A 210 -8.64 -18.16 9.27
N GLY A 211 -9.11 -19.38 9.56
CA GLY A 211 -8.72 -20.57 8.82
C GLY A 211 -9.26 -20.58 7.39
N LYS A 212 -10.54 -20.24 7.22
CA LYS A 212 -11.20 -20.17 5.91
C LYS A 212 -10.51 -19.21 4.94
N TYR A 213 -10.07 -18.06 5.45
CA TYR A 213 -9.49 -16.98 4.65
C TYR A 213 -7.96 -16.93 4.70
N HIS A 214 -7.32 -18.01 5.13
CA HIS A 214 -5.85 -18.14 5.15
C HIS A 214 -5.13 -17.06 5.96
N VAL A 215 -5.75 -16.58 7.04
CA VAL A 215 -5.13 -15.67 8.00
C VAL A 215 -4.17 -16.41 8.93
N LEU A 216 -4.41 -17.71 9.13
CA LEU A 216 -3.55 -18.58 9.95
C LEU A 216 -2.40 -19.19 9.12
N PRO A 217 -1.18 -19.30 9.69
CA PRO A 217 -0.77 -18.77 10.99
C PRO A 217 -0.71 -17.23 10.98
N MET A 218 -1.17 -16.60 12.05
CA MET A 218 -1.09 -15.15 12.19
C MET A 218 0.37 -14.69 12.23
N ASP A 219 0.63 -13.51 11.65
CA ASP A 219 1.96 -12.96 11.54
C ASP A 219 1.96 -11.48 11.97
N ASP A 220 2.59 -11.18 13.10
CA ASP A 220 2.70 -9.83 13.66
C ASP A 220 3.98 -9.10 13.26
N ARG A 221 4.80 -9.69 12.39
CA ARG A 221 5.98 -9.04 11.83
C ARG A 221 5.56 -7.85 10.96
N VAL A 222 6.30 -6.76 11.03
CA VAL A 222 6.01 -5.52 10.26
C VAL A 222 7.13 -5.22 9.29
N PHE A 223 8.30 -4.89 9.80
CA PHE A 223 9.45 -4.52 8.96
C PHE A 223 10.08 -5.74 8.29
N GLU A 224 10.08 -6.88 8.95
CA GLU A 224 10.60 -8.14 8.42
C GLU A 224 9.85 -8.57 7.15
N ARG A 225 8.59 -8.13 6.98
CA ARG A 225 7.81 -8.41 5.75
C ARG A 225 8.39 -7.73 4.50
N LEU A 226 9.27 -6.74 4.65
CA LEU A 226 9.99 -6.13 3.54
C LEU A 226 11.10 -7.03 3.01
N ASP A 227 11.62 -7.94 3.83
CA ASP A 227 12.56 -8.98 3.40
C ASP A 227 11.80 -10.26 3.02
N GLY A 228 11.74 -10.55 1.72
CA GLY A 228 11.05 -11.72 1.19
C GLY A 228 11.63 -13.04 1.71
N ALA A 229 12.94 -13.12 1.96
CA ALA A 229 13.59 -14.31 2.50
C ALA A 229 13.20 -14.56 3.97
N ALA A 230 13.15 -13.50 4.78
CA ALA A 230 12.78 -13.58 6.20
C ALA A 230 11.33 -14.05 6.42
N VAL A 231 10.43 -13.77 5.48
CA VAL A 231 9.02 -14.17 5.56
C VAL A 231 8.65 -15.37 4.68
N GLY A 232 9.63 -16.00 4.06
CA GLY A 232 9.43 -17.20 3.23
C GLY A 232 8.67 -16.94 1.93
N ARG A 233 8.69 -15.72 1.39
CA ARG A 233 8.12 -15.44 0.08
C ARG A 233 8.94 -16.13 -1.02
N PRO A 234 8.30 -16.75 -2.04
CA PRO A 234 9.01 -17.31 -3.17
C PRO A 234 9.85 -16.23 -3.88
N ASP A 235 11.13 -16.51 -4.09
CA ASP A 235 11.97 -15.70 -4.95
C ASP A 235 11.74 -16.10 -6.41
N LEU A 236 10.94 -15.33 -7.13
CA LEU A 236 10.58 -15.58 -8.53
C LEU A 236 11.75 -15.33 -9.49
N MET A 237 12.82 -14.68 -9.01
CA MET A 237 14.04 -14.41 -9.76
C MET A 237 15.21 -15.30 -9.36
N ARG A 238 14.98 -16.31 -8.50
CA ARG A 238 16.02 -17.19 -8.00
C ARG A 238 16.84 -17.82 -9.14
N GLY A 239 18.16 -17.60 -9.08
CA GLY A 239 19.09 -18.09 -10.09
C GLY A 239 19.11 -17.27 -11.39
N ARG A 240 18.29 -16.23 -11.52
CA ARG A 240 18.33 -15.34 -12.67
C ARG A 240 19.16 -14.09 -12.36
N THR A 241 20.13 -13.83 -13.21
CA THR A 241 21.01 -12.64 -13.12
C THR A 241 20.68 -11.60 -14.19
N SER A 242 19.80 -11.93 -15.14
CA SER A 242 19.39 -11.06 -16.24
C SER A 242 17.92 -11.27 -16.59
N ILE A 243 17.36 -10.28 -17.26
CA ILE A 243 16.01 -10.31 -17.84
C ILE A 243 16.02 -9.53 -19.15
N THR A 244 15.29 -10.03 -20.14
CA THR A 244 15.01 -9.30 -21.38
C THR A 244 13.58 -8.77 -21.33
N LEU A 245 13.42 -7.50 -21.62
CA LEU A 245 12.15 -6.80 -21.67
C LEU A 245 11.90 -6.30 -23.08
N SER A 246 10.63 -6.14 -23.44
CA SER A 246 10.21 -5.53 -24.70
C SER A 246 9.28 -4.34 -24.46
N GLU A 247 9.09 -3.57 -25.49
CA GLU A 247 8.15 -2.45 -25.48
C GLU A 247 6.77 -2.84 -24.93
N GLY A 248 6.16 -1.98 -24.14
CA GLY A 248 4.84 -2.21 -23.55
C GLY A 248 4.84 -3.01 -22.24
N MET A 249 5.95 -3.56 -21.79
CA MET A 249 6.05 -4.24 -20.50
C MET A 249 6.07 -3.21 -19.35
N THR A 250 4.92 -2.91 -18.80
CA THR A 250 4.74 -1.95 -17.69
C THR A 250 4.09 -2.60 -16.48
N GLY A 251 4.18 -1.93 -15.31
CA GLY A 251 3.52 -2.38 -14.09
C GLY A 251 4.13 -3.67 -13.50
N MET A 252 5.35 -4.01 -13.82
CA MET A 252 6.02 -5.19 -13.28
C MET A 252 6.28 -5.01 -11.78
N MET A 253 5.88 -6.01 -11.00
CA MET A 253 6.18 -6.04 -9.58
C MET A 253 7.68 -6.23 -9.35
N GLU A 254 8.23 -5.65 -8.29
CA GLU A 254 9.65 -5.78 -7.95
C GLU A 254 10.10 -7.25 -7.80
N ALA A 255 9.22 -8.12 -7.32
CA ALA A 255 9.50 -9.54 -7.11
C ALA A 255 9.78 -10.32 -8.41
N VAL A 256 9.41 -9.79 -9.59
CA VAL A 256 9.66 -10.41 -10.90
C VAL A 256 10.75 -9.68 -11.69
N PHE A 257 11.52 -8.81 -11.04
CA PHE A 257 12.63 -8.08 -11.63
C PHE A 257 13.94 -8.37 -10.87
N PRO A 258 15.10 -8.46 -11.55
CA PRO A 258 16.39 -8.67 -10.87
C PRO A 258 16.63 -7.58 -9.82
N ASN A 259 17.09 -7.99 -8.65
CA ASN A 259 17.49 -7.00 -7.65
C ASN A 259 18.76 -6.28 -8.09
N VAL A 260 18.61 -5.04 -8.50
CA VAL A 260 19.69 -4.16 -8.98
C VAL A 260 20.17 -3.14 -7.94
N LYS A 261 19.68 -3.24 -6.70
CA LYS A 261 20.06 -2.34 -5.59
C LYS A 261 21.40 -2.77 -4.99
N ASN A 262 22.27 -1.81 -4.68
CA ASN A 262 23.57 -2.00 -4.03
C ASN A 262 24.49 -3.02 -4.73
N ARG A 263 24.51 -2.99 -6.05
CA ARG A 263 25.36 -3.87 -6.89
C ARG A 263 25.61 -3.29 -8.27
N SER A 264 26.69 -3.73 -8.89
CA SER A 264 26.98 -3.43 -10.29
C SER A 264 25.92 -4.01 -11.21
N LYS A 265 25.59 -3.29 -12.27
CA LYS A 265 24.58 -3.67 -13.25
C LYS A 265 24.86 -3.08 -14.63
N THR A 266 24.37 -3.76 -15.65
CA THR A 266 24.37 -3.24 -17.03
C THR A 266 22.96 -3.29 -17.59
N ILE A 267 22.55 -2.23 -18.26
CA ILE A 267 21.31 -2.13 -19.02
C ILE A 267 21.70 -1.90 -20.46
N THR A 268 21.30 -2.78 -21.37
CA THR A 268 21.52 -2.64 -22.81
C THR A 268 20.16 -2.54 -23.48
N ALA A 269 19.95 -1.50 -24.27
CA ALA A 269 18.72 -1.28 -25.02
C ALA A 269 19.01 -1.17 -26.51
N GLU A 270 18.36 -2.00 -27.30
CA GLU A 270 18.29 -1.87 -28.76
C GLU A 270 17.05 -1.04 -29.11
N ILE A 271 17.25 0.15 -29.67
CA ILE A 271 16.19 1.09 -29.99
C ILE A 271 16.21 1.47 -31.46
N GLU A 272 15.06 1.86 -32.00
CA GLU A 272 14.95 2.45 -33.32
C GLU A 272 14.59 3.92 -33.17
N VAL A 273 15.49 4.81 -33.61
CA VAL A 273 15.35 6.26 -33.48
C VAL A 273 14.65 6.79 -34.73
N PRO A 274 13.47 7.44 -34.60
CA PRO A 274 12.80 8.07 -35.75
C PRO A 274 13.63 9.13 -36.43
N ALA A 275 13.38 9.40 -37.72
CA ALA A 275 14.04 10.49 -38.43
C ALA A 275 13.78 11.88 -37.83
N SER A 276 12.67 12.05 -37.12
CA SER A 276 12.32 13.26 -36.37
C SER A 276 13.07 13.42 -35.04
N GLY A 277 13.91 12.45 -34.68
CA GLY A 277 14.56 12.36 -33.38
C GLY A 277 13.73 11.57 -32.38
N GLY A 278 14.39 11.11 -31.29
CA GLY A 278 13.75 10.33 -30.24
C GLY A 278 13.51 11.14 -28.97
N ASN A 279 12.37 10.93 -28.32
CA ASN A 279 12.08 11.38 -26.96
C ASN A 279 11.26 10.31 -26.25
N GLY A 280 11.68 9.90 -25.06
CA GLY A 280 10.93 8.94 -24.27
C GLY A 280 11.78 8.16 -23.28
N THR A 281 11.10 7.44 -22.41
CA THR A 281 11.74 6.52 -21.46
C THR A 281 11.98 5.17 -22.14
N VAL A 282 13.21 4.72 -22.10
CA VAL A 282 13.59 3.38 -22.57
C VAL A 282 13.22 2.34 -21.53
N ILE A 283 13.66 2.54 -20.29
CA ILE A 283 13.30 1.71 -19.14
C ILE A 283 13.40 2.55 -17.86
N ALA A 284 12.49 2.31 -16.92
CA ALA A 284 12.54 2.93 -15.61
C ALA A 284 12.11 1.97 -14.52
N GLN A 285 12.62 2.17 -13.32
CA GLN A 285 12.19 1.49 -12.11
C GLN A 285 12.01 2.51 -10.99
N GLY A 286 10.90 2.42 -10.25
CA GLY A 286 10.57 3.37 -9.22
C GLY A 286 9.86 4.61 -9.76
N GLY A 287 10.09 5.76 -9.14
CA GLY A 287 9.38 6.98 -9.50
C GLY A 287 9.85 8.20 -8.72
N ARG A 288 8.87 9.04 -8.30
CA ARG A 288 9.13 10.32 -7.64
C ARG A 288 9.92 10.17 -6.33
N PHE A 289 9.68 9.11 -5.58
CA PHE A 289 10.26 8.87 -4.26
C PHE A 289 11.58 8.09 -4.27
N GLY A 290 12.04 7.71 -5.43
CA GLY A 290 13.30 6.99 -5.61
C GLY A 290 13.23 6.08 -6.81
N GLY A 291 14.39 5.81 -7.42
CA GLY A 291 14.49 4.95 -8.57
C GLY A 291 15.45 5.46 -9.64
N TRP A 292 15.34 4.95 -10.84
CA TRP A 292 16.20 5.30 -11.95
C TRP A 292 15.46 5.18 -13.28
N SER A 293 15.99 5.86 -14.29
CA SER A 293 15.44 5.81 -15.64
C SER A 293 16.58 5.96 -16.68
N LEU A 294 16.57 5.12 -17.69
CA LEU A 294 17.31 5.26 -18.93
C LEU A 294 16.35 5.84 -19.96
N TYR A 295 16.71 6.93 -20.59
CA TYR A 295 15.81 7.69 -21.47
C TYR A 295 16.55 8.33 -22.64
N VAL A 296 15.76 8.85 -23.60
CA VAL A 296 16.23 9.76 -24.64
C VAL A 296 15.46 11.07 -24.49
N LYS A 297 16.17 12.20 -24.38
CA LYS A 297 15.60 13.52 -24.29
C LYS A 297 16.25 14.45 -25.32
N ASP A 298 15.44 15.08 -26.18
CA ASP A 298 15.90 15.93 -27.28
C ASP A 298 16.91 15.23 -28.20
N GLY A 299 16.72 13.92 -28.37
CA GLY A 299 17.59 13.02 -29.12
C GLY A 299 18.85 12.56 -28.37
N MET A 300 19.10 13.03 -27.16
CA MET A 300 20.28 12.68 -26.37
C MET A 300 19.94 11.60 -25.35
N PRO A 301 20.67 10.47 -25.31
CA PRO A 301 20.45 9.45 -24.28
C PRO A 301 20.99 9.92 -22.93
N GLY A 302 20.27 9.53 -21.87
CA GLY A 302 20.62 9.88 -20.51
C GLY A 302 20.16 8.84 -19.50
N TYR A 303 20.76 8.85 -18.34
CA TYR A 303 20.40 8.07 -17.18
C TYR A 303 20.20 8.99 -15.98
N ASP A 304 19.05 8.91 -15.35
CA ASP A 304 18.75 9.60 -14.10
C ASP A 304 18.66 8.60 -12.95
N TYR A 305 19.28 8.95 -11.84
CA TYR A 305 19.16 8.26 -10.57
C TYR A 305 18.59 9.19 -9.51
N ASN A 306 17.49 8.79 -8.90
CA ASN A 306 16.83 9.51 -7.83
C ASN A 306 17.03 8.73 -6.51
N PHE A 307 17.92 9.21 -5.67
CA PHE A 307 18.13 8.64 -4.35
C PHE A 307 17.09 9.17 -3.39
N LEU A 308 16.00 8.40 -3.22
CA LEU A 308 14.93 8.59 -2.24
C LEU A 308 14.26 9.99 -2.25
N GLY A 309 14.32 10.71 -3.36
CA GLY A 309 13.83 12.08 -3.48
C GLY A 309 14.75 13.15 -2.87
N LEU A 310 15.84 12.74 -2.24
CA LEU A 310 16.81 13.65 -1.56
C LEU A 310 17.88 14.15 -2.52
N GLN A 311 18.36 13.29 -3.40
CA GLN A 311 19.41 13.62 -4.34
C GLN A 311 19.11 13.02 -5.70
N ARG A 312 19.36 13.81 -6.76
CA ARG A 312 19.25 13.35 -8.15
C ARG A 312 20.58 13.49 -8.84
N THR A 313 20.95 12.47 -9.62
CA THR A 313 22.16 12.44 -10.42
C THR A 313 21.77 12.11 -11.85
N THR A 314 22.20 12.98 -12.78
CA THR A 314 21.98 12.82 -14.22
C THR A 314 23.31 12.56 -14.90
N ILE A 315 23.38 11.50 -15.71
CA ILE A 315 24.51 11.18 -16.58
C ILE A 315 23.96 11.14 -18.01
N ALA A 316 24.25 12.16 -18.81
CA ALA A 316 23.66 12.30 -20.15
C ALA A 316 24.71 12.62 -21.21
N SER A 317 24.50 12.10 -22.42
CA SER A 317 25.30 12.44 -23.59
C SER A 317 25.05 13.90 -24.01
N THR A 318 26.08 14.54 -24.52
CA THR A 318 25.98 15.82 -25.22
C THR A 318 25.74 15.65 -26.72
N LYS A 319 25.84 14.41 -27.23
CA LYS A 319 25.63 14.08 -28.64
C LYS A 319 24.28 13.44 -28.83
N LYS A 320 23.59 13.82 -29.91
CA LYS A 320 22.31 13.22 -30.31
C LYS A 320 22.52 11.85 -30.94
N LEU A 321 21.55 10.98 -30.77
CA LEU A 321 21.44 9.72 -31.50
C LEU A 321 21.14 10.02 -32.98
N GLY A 322 21.77 9.28 -33.87
CA GLY A 322 21.38 9.25 -35.29
C GLY A 322 20.04 8.52 -35.49
N ALA A 323 19.35 8.84 -36.60
CA ALA A 323 18.16 8.09 -36.99
C ALA A 323 18.51 6.63 -37.35
N GLY A 324 17.58 5.70 -37.09
CA GLY A 324 17.74 4.28 -37.32
C GLY A 324 18.09 3.49 -36.05
N LYS A 325 18.64 2.29 -36.22
CA LYS A 325 18.96 1.40 -35.10
C LYS A 325 20.15 1.94 -34.27
N ALA A 326 20.00 1.93 -32.98
CA ALA A 326 21.05 2.30 -32.03
C ALA A 326 21.04 1.38 -30.81
N GLU A 327 22.22 1.03 -30.30
CA GLU A 327 22.39 0.43 -28.99
C GLU A 327 22.69 1.53 -27.98
N VAL A 328 21.91 1.63 -26.91
CA VAL A 328 22.20 2.48 -25.77
C VAL A 328 22.46 1.58 -24.56
N ARG A 329 23.65 1.69 -23.99
CA ARG A 329 24.07 0.85 -22.86
C ARG A 329 24.48 1.76 -21.69
N PHE A 330 23.92 1.46 -20.50
CA PHE A 330 24.33 2.07 -19.24
C PHE A 330 24.96 0.98 -18.35
N GLN A 331 26.19 1.24 -17.91
CA GLN A 331 26.91 0.39 -16.97
C GLN A 331 27.08 1.15 -15.65
N PHE A 332 26.79 0.49 -14.55
CA PHE A 332 27.02 1.00 -13.20
C PHE A 332 27.95 0.07 -12.45
N ASP A 333 29.10 0.59 -12.06
CA ASP A 333 30.10 -0.10 -11.26
C ASP A 333 29.98 0.36 -9.82
N TYR A 334 29.43 -0.53 -8.98
CA TYR A 334 29.16 -0.27 -7.58
C TYR A 334 30.44 -0.41 -6.75
N ASP A 335 30.69 0.54 -5.83
CA ASP A 335 31.92 0.55 -5.02
C ASP A 335 31.97 -0.58 -3.96
N GLY A 336 30.84 -1.21 -3.64
CA GLY A 336 30.79 -2.24 -2.60
C GLY A 336 30.86 -1.66 -1.18
N GLY A 337 31.13 -2.52 -0.21
CA GLY A 337 31.32 -2.08 1.19
C GLY A 337 30.03 -1.77 1.98
N GLY A 338 28.87 -2.26 1.54
CA GLY A 338 27.59 -2.11 2.20
C GLY A 338 26.54 -1.33 1.39
N PRO A 339 25.35 -1.06 1.93
CA PRO A 339 24.30 -0.31 1.22
C PRO A 339 24.67 1.16 0.97
N ALA A 340 24.13 1.75 -0.10
CA ALA A 340 24.24 3.17 -0.43
C ALA A 340 25.67 3.72 -0.43
N LYS A 341 26.61 3.00 -1.06
CA LYS A 341 28.00 3.44 -1.20
C LYS A 341 28.27 4.16 -2.52
N GLY A 342 27.33 4.11 -3.44
CA GLY A 342 27.45 4.74 -4.74
C GLY A 342 28.31 3.92 -5.72
N GLY A 343 28.74 4.58 -6.77
CA GLY A 343 29.50 3.96 -7.84
C GLY A 343 29.68 4.88 -9.04
N THR A 344 30.32 4.37 -10.09
CA THR A 344 30.52 5.08 -11.34
C THR A 344 29.51 4.60 -12.38
N GLY A 345 28.76 5.53 -12.97
CA GLY A 345 27.86 5.26 -14.09
C GLY A 345 28.52 5.68 -15.41
N THR A 346 28.49 4.79 -16.40
CA THR A 346 29.05 5.05 -17.74
C THR A 346 27.97 4.76 -18.80
N LEU A 347 27.77 5.72 -19.69
CA LEU A 347 26.82 5.63 -20.81
C LEU A 347 27.55 5.40 -22.12
N PHE A 348 27.09 4.45 -22.91
CA PHE A 348 27.62 4.10 -24.22
C PHE A 348 26.53 4.18 -25.29
N VAL A 349 26.94 4.54 -26.51
CA VAL A 349 26.11 4.47 -27.72
C VAL A 349 26.88 3.70 -28.77
N ASN A 350 26.32 2.64 -29.32
CA ASN A 350 26.95 1.78 -30.32
C ASN A 350 28.39 1.36 -29.93
N GLY A 351 28.61 1.06 -28.65
CA GLY A 351 29.89 0.67 -28.08
C GLY A 351 30.83 1.83 -27.71
N GLU A 352 30.56 3.06 -28.18
CA GLU A 352 31.37 4.24 -27.85
C GLU A 352 30.92 4.89 -26.52
N LYS A 353 31.86 5.19 -25.61
CA LYS A 353 31.58 5.91 -24.36
C LYS A 353 31.18 7.35 -24.67
N VAL A 354 29.99 7.79 -24.25
CA VAL A 354 29.44 9.12 -24.51
C VAL A 354 29.26 9.97 -23.26
N ALA A 355 29.18 9.36 -22.09
CA ALA A 355 29.14 10.09 -20.81
C ALA A 355 29.61 9.19 -19.67
N GLU A 356 30.06 9.81 -18.57
CA GLU A 356 30.41 9.15 -17.32
C GLU A 356 30.13 10.12 -16.15
N GLY A 357 29.77 9.56 -15.03
CA GLY A 357 29.54 10.36 -13.83
C GLY A 357 29.49 9.53 -12.56
N ARG A 358 29.64 10.21 -11.44
CA ARG A 358 29.57 9.62 -10.12
C ARG A 358 28.13 9.64 -9.61
N ILE A 359 27.65 8.50 -9.17
CA ILE A 359 26.41 8.34 -8.38
C ILE A 359 26.85 8.16 -6.93
N PRO A 360 26.59 9.12 -6.03
CA PRO A 360 27.22 9.15 -4.71
C PRO A 360 26.58 8.19 -3.70
N ALA A 361 25.32 7.75 -3.92
CA ALA A 361 24.61 6.88 -2.98
C ALA A 361 23.69 5.88 -3.69
#